data_a327fa167255185cc3372456ebeef418
#
_entry.id   a327fa167255185cc3372456ebeef418
#
_cell.length_a   1.000
_cell.length_b   1.000
_cell.length_c   1.000
_cell.angle_alpha   90.00
_cell.angle_beta   90.00
_cell.angle_gamma   90.00
#
_symmetry.space_group_name_H-M   'P 1'
#
loop_
_entity.id
_entity.type
_entity.pdbx_description
1 polymer ?
#
loop_
_entity_poly.entity_id
_entity_poly.type
_entity_poly.pdbx_seq_one_letter_code
_entity_poly.pdbx_strand_id
1 'polypeptide(L)'
;MSDARRPNILVFLTDDHGQWALPTYGNREIIAPNIDYLASSGARMSNAFTPCPVCSPARASFFTGRLPSQHGVHDWLRESEQALTHPGIDDQTNIAELLQDAGYHTGLVGKWHAARSAEPKRGFDRWFSYQVAQYPHFGEQNFSDQGEHVQRTGHQSTLLTDEAVDFLRDRPDD
;
A
#
# COMPACT_ATOMS: atom_id res chain seq x y z
N MET A 1 34.24 -5.27 -7.94
CA MET A 1 32.84 -5.60 -7.57
C MET A 1 31.99 -4.83 -8.55
N SER A 2 31.15 -5.47 -9.35
CA SER A 2 30.31 -4.79 -10.33
C SER A 2 29.34 -3.87 -9.57
N ASP A 3 29.30 -2.64 -10.01
CA ASP A 3 28.30 -1.64 -9.57
C ASP A 3 26.92 -2.10 -10.06
N ALA A 4 26.38 -3.10 -9.40
CA ALA A 4 25.06 -3.63 -9.71
C ALA A 4 24.05 -2.60 -9.19
N ARG A 5 23.49 -1.79 -10.09
CA ARG A 5 22.39 -0.87 -9.77
C ARG A 5 21.32 -1.63 -9.00
N ARG A 6 20.89 -1.07 -7.89
CA ARG A 6 19.78 -1.62 -7.10
C ARG A 6 18.50 -1.57 -7.94
N PRO A 7 17.67 -2.62 -7.92
CA PRO A 7 16.41 -2.59 -8.65
C PRO A 7 15.42 -1.62 -8.01
N ASN A 8 14.63 -0.93 -8.82
CA ASN A 8 13.45 -0.24 -8.32
C ASN A 8 12.41 -1.27 -7.85
N ILE A 9 11.68 -0.95 -6.79
CA ILE A 9 10.67 -1.82 -6.20
C ILE A 9 9.32 -1.10 -6.25
N LEU A 10 8.38 -1.60 -7.04
CA LEU A 10 7.02 -1.09 -7.12
C LEU A 10 6.05 -2.16 -6.64
N VAL A 11 5.26 -1.83 -5.62
CA VAL A 11 4.28 -2.74 -5.03
C VAL A 11 2.87 -2.23 -5.27
N PHE A 12 2.04 -3.06 -5.90
CA PHE A 12 0.60 -2.85 -5.99
C PHE A 12 -0.10 -3.74 -4.96
N LEU A 13 -0.52 -3.16 -3.85
CA LEU A 13 -1.26 -3.87 -2.80
C LEU A 13 -2.75 -3.56 -2.93
N THR A 14 -3.47 -4.43 -3.61
CA THR A 14 -4.92 -4.31 -3.79
C THR A 14 -5.68 -4.59 -2.49
N ASP A 15 -6.92 -4.12 -2.40
CA ASP A 15 -7.82 -4.36 -1.27
C ASP A 15 -8.97 -5.26 -1.73
N ASP A 16 -9.33 -6.24 -0.90
CA ASP A 16 -10.42 -7.20 -1.14
C ASP A 16 -10.38 -7.88 -2.53
N HIS A 17 -9.17 -8.15 -3.04
CA HIS A 17 -8.96 -8.67 -4.39
C HIS A 17 -8.41 -10.10 -4.34
N GLY A 18 -9.29 -11.06 -4.49
CA GLY A 18 -8.92 -12.47 -4.54
C GLY A 18 -8.43 -12.89 -5.93
N GLN A 19 -7.61 -13.94 -5.99
CA GLN A 19 -7.10 -14.49 -7.25
C GLN A 19 -8.21 -14.88 -8.25
N TRP A 20 -9.37 -15.26 -7.76
CA TRP A 20 -10.56 -15.58 -8.56
C TRP A 20 -11.06 -14.39 -9.41
N ALA A 21 -10.71 -13.18 -9.07
CA ALA A 21 -11.04 -11.95 -9.81
C ALA A 21 -10.02 -11.59 -10.89
N LEU A 22 -9.09 -12.47 -11.25
CA LEU A 22 -8.03 -12.18 -12.22
C LEU A 22 -8.08 -13.14 -13.42
N PRO A 23 -7.94 -12.61 -14.66
CA PRO A 23 -7.90 -13.44 -15.88
C PRO A 23 -6.78 -14.48 -15.86
N THR A 24 -5.61 -14.11 -15.38
CA THR A 24 -4.44 -15.01 -15.27
C THR A 24 -4.69 -16.23 -14.36
N TYR A 25 -5.74 -16.20 -13.51
CA TYR A 25 -6.20 -17.33 -12.71
C TYR A 25 -7.48 -17.97 -13.23
N GLY A 26 -7.90 -17.63 -14.47
CA GLY A 26 -8.99 -18.29 -15.18
C GLY A 26 -10.32 -17.53 -15.19
N ASN A 27 -10.41 -16.34 -14.62
CA ASN A 27 -11.60 -15.50 -14.77
C ASN A 27 -11.70 -14.96 -16.19
N ARG A 28 -12.80 -15.26 -16.88
CA ARG A 28 -13.02 -14.85 -18.28
C ARG A 28 -13.90 -13.61 -18.43
N GLU A 29 -14.43 -13.10 -17.35
CA GLU A 29 -15.33 -11.94 -17.33
C GLU A 29 -14.58 -10.64 -17.10
N ILE A 30 -13.42 -10.71 -16.46
CA ILE A 30 -12.58 -9.56 -16.13
C ILE A 30 -11.58 -9.31 -17.24
N ILE A 31 -11.40 -8.03 -17.60
CA ILE A 31 -10.40 -7.57 -18.55
C ILE A 31 -9.31 -6.83 -17.78
N ALA A 32 -8.14 -7.44 -17.62
CA ALA A 32 -7.02 -6.87 -16.88
C ALA A 32 -5.68 -7.06 -17.63
N PRO A 33 -5.50 -6.45 -18.82
CA PRO A 33 -4.36 -6.74 -19.71
C PRO A 33 -3.01 -6.40 -19.08
N ASN A 34 -2.93 -5.38 -18.23
CA ASN A 34 -1.68 -4.99 -17.58
C ASN A 34 -1.28 -6.00 -16.49
N ILE A 35 -2.22 -6.56 -15.75
CA ILE A 35 -1.95 -7.62 -14.76
C ILE A 35 -1.57 -8.92 -15.48
N ASP A 36 -2.23 -9.25 -16.58
CA ASP A 36 -1.87 -10.41 -17.41
C ASP A 36 -0.48 -10.27 -18.02
N TYR A 37 -0.11 -9.06 -18.43
CA TYR A 37 1.26 -8.77 -18.90
C TYR A 37 2.29 -9.01 -17.77
N LEU A 38 2.07 -8.50 -16.58
CA LEU A 38 2.95 -8.74 -15.42
C LEU A 38 3.05 -10.23 -15.09
N ALA A 39 1.92 -10.93 -15.10
CA ALA A 39 1.89 -12.37 -14.83
C ALA A 39 2.61 -13.20 -15.87
N SER A 40 2.59 -12.79 -17.15
CA SER A 40 3.25 -13.49 -18.26
C SER A 40 4.74 -13.16 -18.39
N SER A 41 5.14 -11.96 -17.97
CA SER A 41 6.54 -11.50 -18.04
C SER A 41 7.35 -11.73 -16.77
N GLY A 42 6.70 -12.14 -15.67
CA GLY A 42 7.30 -12.35 -14.37
C GLY A 42 6.97 -13.73 -13.79
N ALA A 43 6.86 -13.77 -12.46
CA ALA A 43 6.50 -14.98 -11.72
C ALA A 43 5.09 -14.85 -11.15
N ARG A 44 4.25 -15.85 -11.41
CA ARG A 44 2.90 -15.96 -10.83
C ARG A 44 2.89 -17.00 -9.73
N MET A 45 2.55 -16.59 -8.51
CA MET A 45 2.45 -17.48 -7.37
C MET A 45 1.07 -18.17 -7.35
N SER A 46 1.06 -19.50 -7.46
CA SER A 46 -0.20 -20.28 -7.43
C SER A 46 -0.77 -20.40 -6.02
N ASN A 47 0.10 -20.42 -5.02
CA ASN A 47 -0.23 -20.66 -3.62
C ASN A 47 0.45 -19.58 -2.75
N ALA A 48 -0.05 -18.37 -2.79
CA ALA A 48 0.33 -17.29 -1.89
C ALA A 48 -0.84 -16.98 -0.94
N PHE A 49 -0.56 -16.88 0.34
CA PHE A 49 -1.57 -16.69 1.38
C PHE A 49 -1.26 -15.48 2.22
N THR A 50 -2.29 -14.69 2.52
CA THR A 50 -2.19 -13.69 3.57
C THR A 50 -2.34 -14.35 4.95
N PRO A 51 -1.60 -13.93 5.97
CA PRO A 51 -1.71 -14.51 7.31
C PRO A 51 -3.05 -14.20 8.00
N CYS A 52 -3.76 -13.17 7.54
CA CYS A 52 -5.09 -12.83 8.02
C CYS A 52 -5.87 -12.14 6.88
N PRO A 53 -7.11 -12.58 6.56
CA PRO A 53 -7.88 -12.02 5.45
C PRO A 53 -8.68 -10.76 5.87
N VAL A 54 -8.08 -9.87 6.65
CA VAL A 54 -8.64 -8.59 7.09
C VAL A 54 -7.63 -7.49 6.82
N CYS A 55 -8.06 -6.32 6.36
CA CYS A 55 -7.21 -5.23 5.88
C CYS A 55 -6.07 -4.88 6.85
N SER A 56 -6.38 -4.50 8.09
CA SER A 56 -5.37 -4.00 9.03
C SER A 56 -4.32 -5.05 9.41
N PRO A 57 -4.66 -6.28 9.83
CA PRO A 57 -3.65 -7.29 10.14
C PRO A 57 -2.88 -7.77 8.90
N ALA A 58 -3.52 -7.85 7.73
CA ALA A 58 -2.82 -8.20 6.50
C ALA A 58 -1.76 -7.14 6.13
N ARG A 59 -2.11 -5.85 6.22
CA ARG A 59 -1.20 -4.75 5.96
C ARG A 59 -0.10 -4.65 7.01
N ALA A 60 -0.43 -4.80 8.28
CA ALA A 60 0.55 -4.87 9.37
C ALA A 60 1.56 -6.02 9.12
N SER A 61 1.08 -7.18 8.71
CA SER A 61 1.97 -8.30 8.35
C SER A 61 2.82 -8.00 7.12
N PHE A 62 2.26 -7.38 6.09
CA PHE A 62 3.00 -6.98 4.88
C PHE A 62 4.14 -6.01 5.23
N PHE A 63 3.85 -4.96 6.00
CA PHE A 63 4.84 -3.93 6.30
C PHE A 63 5.89 -4.39 7.32
N THR A 64 5.55 -5.26 8.26
CA THR A 64 6.49 -5.70 9.32
C THR A 64 7.16 -7.05 9.05
N GLY A 65 6.65 -7.85 8.11
CA GLY A 65 7.08 -9.24 7.91
C GLY A 65 6.72 -10.17 9.07
N ARG A 66 5.78 -9.76 9.96
CA ARG A 66 5.39 -10.49 11.17
C ARG A 66 3.98 -11.04 11.06
N LEU A 67 3.67 -12.06 11.87
CA LEU A 67 2.30 -12.57 12.01
C LEU A 67 1.47 -11.70 12.96
N PRO A 68 0.12 -11.74 12.89
CA PRO A 68 -0.76 -10.98 13.79
C PRO A 68 -0.44 -11.18 15.28
N SER A 69 -0.07 -12.38 15.69
CA SER A 69 0.35 -12.69 17.07
C SER A 69 1.66 -12.01 17.50
N GLN A 70 2.44 -11.50 16.56
CA GLN A 70 3.73 -10.85 16.81
C GLN A 70 3.62 -9.32 16.71
N HIS A 71 2.87 -8.81 15.72
CA HIS A 71 2.70 -7.35 15.57
C HIS A 71 1.50 -6.79 16.36
N GLY A 72 0.63 -7.65 16.93
CA GLY A 72 -0.45 -7.24 17.84
C GLY A 72 -1.71 -6.69 17.16
N VAL A 73 -1.73 -6.52 15.84
CA VAL A 73 -2.92 -6.09 15.11
C VAL A 73 -3.71 -7.34 14.71
N HIS A 74 -4.79 -7.63 15.41
CA HIS A 74 -5.55 -8.87 15.25
C HIS A 74 -6.82 -8.71 14.43
N ASP A 75 -7.34 -7.48 14.29
CA ASP A 75 -8.59 -7.20 13.62
C ASP A 75 -8.55 -5.83 12.94
N TRP A 76 -9.63 -5.48 12.26
CA TRP A 76 -9.80 -4.22 11.56
C TRP A 76 -9.70 -3.02 12.51
N LEU A 77 -8.82 -2.09 12.21
CA LEU A 77 -8.61 -0.87 12.97
C LEU A 77 -9.64 0.20 12.55
N ARG A 78 -10.40 0.71 13.52
CA ARG A 78 -11.24 1.89 13.31
C ARG A 78 -10.39 3.14 13.49
N GLU A 79 -10.28 3.94 12.44
CA GLU A 79 -9.44 5.14 12.50
C GLU A 79 -9.99 6.25 13.44
N SER A 80 -11.25 6.18 13.86
CA SER A 80 -11.85 7.18 14.77
C SER A 80 -11.58 6.93 16.24
N GLU A 81 -11.70 5.69 16.72
CA GLU A 81 -11.62 5.38 18.14
C GLU A 81 -10.47 4.42 18.46
N GLN A 82 -10.35 3.32 17.77
CA GLN A 82 -9.32 2.31 18.03
C GLN A 82 -7.92 2.77 17.62
N ALA A 83 -7.81 3.64 16.63
CA ALA A 83 -6.53 4.25 16.27
C ALA A 83 -5.99 5.22 17.33
N LEU A 84 -6.82 5.68 18.26
CA LEU A 84 -6.39 6.44 19.43
C LEU A 84 -5.92 5.55 20.58
N THR A 85 -6.38 4.30 20.63
CA THR A 85 -6.13 3.35 21.73
C THR A 85 -5.19 2.22 21.34
N HIS A 86 -5.01 1.97 20.03
CA HIS A 86 -4.13 0.94 19.50
C HIS A 86 -3.10 1.59 18.56
N PRO A 87 -1.80 1.52 18.87
CA PRO A 87 -0.75 2.17 18.09
C PRO A 87 -0.59 1.59 16.67
N GLY A 88 -1.28 0.49 16.37
CA GLY A 88 -1.05 -0.25 15.13
C GLY A 88 0.37 -0.82 15.13
N ILE A 89 1.14 -0.45 14.10
CA ILE A 89 2.56 -0.82 13.99
C ILE A 89 3.50 0.39 14.08
N ASP A 90 3.04 1.51 14.62
CA ASP A 90 3.83 2.76 14.66
C ASP A 90 5.11 2.65 15.51
N ASP A 91 5.18 1.73 16.45
CA ASP A 91 6.32 1.40 17.30
C ASP A 91 7.22 0.28 16.72
N GLN A 92 6.85 -0.27 15.56
CA GLN A 92 7.55 -1.40 14.94
C GLN A 92 8.32 -0.97 13.70
N THR A 93 9.45 -1.61 13.46
CA THR A 93 10.19 -1.44 12.21
C THR A 93 9.38 -1.99 11.03
N ASN A 94 9.25 -1.20 10.00
CA ASN A 94 8.57 -1.55 8.77
C ASN A 94 9.55 -1.64 7.59
N ILE A 95 9.11 -2.28 6.50
CA ILE A 95 9.95 -2.51 5.32
C ILE A 95 10.44 -1.21 4.67
N ALA A 96 9.66 -0.11 4.76
CA ALA A 96 10.07 1.17 4.17
C ALA A 96 11.25 1.78 4.93
N GLU A 97 11.29 1.66 6.26
CA GLU A 97 12.45 2.08 7.06
C GLU A 97 13.72 1.33 6.63
N LEU A 98 13.62 0.01 6.46
CA LEU A 98 14.76 -0.81 6.02
C LEU A 98 15.23 -0.46 4.61
N LEU A 99 14.30 -0.14 3.71
CA LEU A 99 14.62 0.30 2.35
C LEU A 99 15.23 1.70 2.35
N GLN A 100 14.72 2.64 3.16
CA GLN A 100 15.27 3.97 3.31
C GLN A 100 16.69 3.92 3.89
N ASP A 101 16.93 3.09 4.91
CA ASP A 101 18.26 2.83 5.47
C ASP A 101 19.23 2.22 4.44
N ALA A 102 18.69 1.45 3.48
CA ALA A 102 19.45 0.93 2.35
C ALA A 102 19.64 1.97 1.21
N GLY A 103 19.18 3.20 1.38
CA GLY A 103 19.33 4.31 0.43
C GLY A 103 18.29 4.36 -0.68
N TYR A 104 17.13 3.73 -0.50
CA TYR A 104 15.99 3.91 -1.42
C TYR A 104 15.23 5.19 -1.09
N HIS A 105 14.76 5.87 -2.14
CA HIS A 105 13.73 6.89 -2.01
C HIS A 105 12.36 6.20 -1.99
N THR A 106 11.59 6.41 -0.94
CA THR A 106 10.43 5.60 -0.60
C THR A 106 9.14 6.39 -0.62
N GLY A 107 8.05 5.80 -1.08
CA GLY A 107 6.74 6.46 -1.10
C GLY A 107 5.59 5.51 -0.84
N LEU A 108 4.57 6.01 -0.16
CA LEU A 108 3.27 5.37 -0.04
C LEU A 108 2.22 6.26 -0.70
N VAL A 109 1.48 5.68 -1.64
CA VAL A 109 0.29 6.32 -2.24
C VAL A 109 -0.89 5.37 -2.09
N GLY A 110 -1.88 5.76 -1.29
CA GLY A 110 -3.09 4.97 -1.08
C GLY A 110 -3.38 4.56 0.37
N LYS A 111 -3.88 3.36 0.56
CA LYS A 111 -4.34 2.87 1.87
C LYS A 111 -3.18 2.38 2.73
N TRP A 112 -3.03 2.98 3.91
CA TRP A 112 -2.14 2.48 4.97
C TRP A 112 -2.83 1.45 5.85
N HIS A 113 -3.75 1.86 6.67
CA HIS A 113 -4.63 1.06 7.55
C HIS A 113 -3.90 0.07 8.49
N ALA A 114 -2.64 0.29 8.78
CA ALA A 114 -1.90 -0.47 9.79
C ALA A 114 -1.67 0.34 11.09
N ALA A 115 -2.07 1.61 11.07
CA ALA A 115 -2.14 2.59 12.16
C ALA A 115 -2.94 3.79 11.64
N ARG A 116 -2.72 5.01 12.19
CA ARG A 116 -3.36 6.25 11.68
C ARG A 116 -2.86 6.57 10.27
N SER A 117 -3.77 6.67 9.32
CA SER A 117 -3.45 6.94 7.91
C SER A 117 -3.20 8.43 7.63
N ALA A 118 -3.73 9.33 8.46
CA ALA A 118 -3.58 10.77 8.26
C ALA A 118 -2.15 11.28 8.55
N GLU A 119 -1.36 10.54 9.29
CA GLU A 119 -0.02 10.93 9.71
C GLU A 119 1.04 10.19 8.87
N PRO A 120 2.03 10.89 8.29
CA PRO A 120 3.16 10.24 7.63
C PRO A 120 3.84 9.23 8.55
N LYS A 121 4.29 8.12 8.00
CA LYS A 121 4.97 7.07 8.75
C LYS A 121 6.47 7.07 8.47
N ARG A 122 7.24 6.62 9.46
CA ARG A 122 8.68 6.46 9.34
C ARG A 122 9.03 5.58 8.15
N GLY A 123 10.10 5.93 7.47
CA GLY A 123 10.58 5.19 6.32
C GLY A 123 9.95 5.62 4.98
N PHE A 124 9.05 6.61 4.96
CA PHE A 124 8.47 7.12 3.72
C PHE A 124 8.86 8.59 3.50
N ASP A 125 9.54 8.86 2.38
CA ASP A 125 9.88 10.21 1.91
C ASP A 125 8.65 10.92 1.31
N ARG A 126 7.77 10.15 0.67
CA ARG A 126 6.49 10.60 0.14
C ARG A 126 5.34 9.86 0.82
N TRP A 127 4.37 10.64 1.33
CA TRP A 127 3.16 10.12 1.96
C TRP A 127 1.92 10.76 1.32
N PHE A 128 1.13 9.95 0.65
CA PHE A 128 -0.18 10.37 0.15
C PHE A 128 -1.19 9.27 0.44
N SER A 129 -2.00 9.47 1.46
CA SER A 129 -2.90 8.44 1.96
C SER A 129 -4.34 8.92 2.10
N TYR A 130 -5.27 7.99 2.18
CA TYR A 130 -6.65 8.28 2.51
C TYR A 130 -7.09 7.50 3.75
N GLN A 131 -8.11 8.01 4.44
CA GLN A 131 -8.75 7.30 5.55
C GLN A 131 -9.51 6.08 5.04
N VAL A 132 -9.54 5.05 5.86
CA VAL A 132 -10.30 3.84 5.61
C VAL A 132 -11.78 4.14 5.52
N ALA A 133 -12.58 3.56 4.78
CA ALA A 133 -14.02 3.82 4.65
C ALA A 133 -14.38 5.17 3.99
N GLN A 134 -13.55 5.62 3.06
CA GLN A 134 -13.89 6.76 2.23
C GLN A 134 -14.82 6.33 1.08
N TYR A 135 -16.09 6.64 1.21
CA TYR A 135 -17.15 6.39 0.23
C TYR A 135 -17.97 7.66 -0.01
N PRO A 136 -18.42 7.92 -1.23
CA PRO A 136 -18.24 7.14 -2.47
C PRO A 136 -16.82 7.27 -3.05
N HIS A 137 -16.43 6.33 -3.93
CA HIS A 137 -15.12 6.38 -4.62
C HIS A 137 -15.07 7.38 -5.77
N PHE A 138 -16.12 8.14 -5.98
CA PHE A 138 -16.27 9.19 -6.98
C PHE A 138 -16.66 10.51 -6.31
N GLY A 139 -16.29 11.62 -6.92
CA GLY A 139 -16.61 12.95 -6.44
C GLY A 139 -15.52 13.48 -5.51
N GLU A 140 -15.92 14.13 -4.44
CA GLU A 140 -15.02 14.74 -3.50
C GLU A 140 -14.35 13.69 -2.60
N GLN A 141 -13.02 13.66 -2.61
CA GLN A 141 -12.20 12.71 -1.89
C GLN A 141 -11.26 13.45 -0.93
N ASN A 142 -11.07 12.90 0.27
CA ASN A 142 -10.20 13.47 1.29
C ASN A 142 -8.93 12.63 1.43
N PHE A 143 -7.78 13.28 1.36
CA PHE A 143 -6.47 12.64 1.50
C PHE A 143 -5.64 13.36 2.56
N SER A 144 -4.61 12.67 3.04
CA SER A 144 -3.49 13.25 3.75
C SER A 144 -2.31 13.33 2.77
N ASP A 145 -1.86 14.53 2.49
CA ASP A 145 -0.65 14.82 1.72
C ASP A 145 0.43 15.28 2.68
N GLN A 146 1.42 14.45 2.95
CA GLN A 146 2.48 14.73 3.93
C GLN A 146 1.96 15.17 5.32
N GLY A 147 0.79 14.65 5.73
CA GLY A 147 0.12 15.03 6.96
C GLY A 147 -0.87 16.20 6.84
N GLU A 148 -0.85 16.92 5.74
CA GLU A 148 -1.80 17.98 5.46
C GLU A 148 -3.10 17.41 4.86
N HIS A 149 -4.25 17.85 5.38
CA HIS A 149 -5.54 17.46 4.82
C HIS A 149 -5.76 18.16 3.47
N VAL A 150 -5.96 17.37 2.42
CA VAL A 150 -6.24 17.87 1.08
C VAL A 150 -7.47 17.22 0.49
N GLN A 151 -8.19 17.99 -0.32
CA GLN A 151 -9.38 17.56 -1.01
C GLN A 151 -9.14 17.51 -2.51
N ARG A 152 -9.58 16.44 -3.17
CA ARG A 152 -9.49 16.24 -4.63
C ARG A 152 -10.84 15.75 -5.15
N THR A 153 -11.19 16.13 -6.35
CA THR A 153 -12.43 15.67 -6.99
C THR A 153 -12.12 14.74 -8.15
N GLY A 154 -12.72 13.56 -8.14
CA GLY A 154 -12.50 12.56 -9.19
C GLY A 154 -12.78 11.13 -8.74
N HIS A 155 -12.35 10.17 -9.55
CA HIS A 155 -12.34 8.77 -9.18
C HIS A 155 -11.11 8.47 -8.32
N GLN A 156 -11.30 7.87 -7.16
CA GLN A 156 -10.24 7.65 -6.16
C GLN A 156 -9.00 6.95 -6.75
N SER A 157 -9.20 5.86 -7.49
CA SER A 157 -8.07 5.13 -8.07
C SER A 157 -7.32 5.94 -9.13
N THR A 158 -8.00 6.82 -9.88
CA THR A 158 -7.34 7.71 -10.84
C THR A 158 -6.47 8.73 -10.10
N LEU A 159 -7.02 9.39 -9.07
CA LEU A 159 -6.29 10.37 -8.26
C LEU A 159 -5.05 9.74 -7.61
N LEU A 160 -5.17 8.53 -7.08
CA LEU A 160 -4.04 7.80 -6.51
C LEU A 160 -3.01 7.39 -7.58
N THR A 161 -3.47 6.99 -8.76
CA THR A 161 -2.56 6.63 -9.87
C THR A 161 -1.77 7.83 -10.35
N ASP A 162 -2.42 8.98 -10.52
CA ASP A 162 -1.77 10.22 -10.94
C ASP A 162 -0.68 10.62 -9.93
N GLU A 163 -0.99 10.60 -8.64
CA GLU A 163 -0.04 10.89 -7.56
C GLU A 163 1.15 9.90 -7.54
N ALA A 164 0.88 8.61 -7.75
CA ALA A 164 1.93 7.60 -7.82
C ALA A 164 2.85 7.80 -9.04
N VAL A 165 2.27 8.17 -10.18
CA VAL A 165 3.02 8.48 -11.41
C VAL A 165 3.89 9.72 -11.22
N ASP A 166 3.38 10.77 -10.56
CA ASP A 166 4.14 11.97 -10.28
C ASP A 166 5.31 11.67 -9.33
N PHE A 167 5.09 10.91 -8.25
CA PHE A 167 6.17 10.44 -7.40
C PHE A 167 7.27 9.68 -8.16
N LEU A 168 6.89 8.81 -9.11
CA LEU A 168 7.85 8.06 -9.92
C LEU A 168 8.61 8.93 -10.93
N ARG A 169 8.02 10.04 -11.39
CA ARG A 169 8.67 11.01 -12.29
C ARG A 169 9.66 11.90 -11.56
N ASP A 170 9.28 12.33 -10.35
CA ASP A 170 10.03 13.28 -9.53
C ASP A 170 11.12 12.61 -8.67
N ARG A 171 11.35 11.29 -8.88
CA ARG A 171 12.40 10.57 -8.15
C ARG A 171 13.77 11.22 -8.38
N PRO A 172 14.65 11.24 -7.36
CA PRO A 172 16.03 11.68 -7.53
C PRO A 172 16.73 10.87 -8.64
N ASP A 173 17.53 11.53 -9.44
CA ASP A 173 18.46 10.86 -10.35
C ASP A 173 19.54 10.17 -9.51
N ASP A 174 19.76 8.86 -9.71
CA ASP A 174 20.83 8.07 -9.10
C ASP A 174 22.22 8.44 -9.65
#